data_869e727abb321849a7cfefba6461bf63
#
_entry.id   869e727abb321849a7cfefba6461bf63
#
_cell.length_a   1.000
_cell.length_b   1.000
_cell.length_c   1.000
_cell.angle_alpha   90.00
_cell.angle_beta   90.00
_cell.angle_gamma   90.00
#
_symmetry.space_group_name_H-M   'P 1'
#
loop_
_entity.id
_entity.type
_entity.pdbx_description
1 polymer ?
#
loop_
_entity_poly.entity_id
_entity_poly.type
_entity_poly.pdbx_seq_one_letter_code
_entity_poly.pdbx_strand_id
1 'polypeptide(L)'
;MLAKTWLEHARGVMERIEATQLEAVGRAAEIMADSIAAERWVHTFGCGHATIPVEEMYPRIGGFVGFHPMIELPLTYFTHITGEMGIHQFLFLERAEGFGREVMKSYEFDPRDTMWIFSHSGLNPVNIDVALEAKARGLPLVVTGSAAAYRDEPARHSSGMKLFELADVVVDTCVPAVDASVPLADHVDNVGPVSTIAFTAAVWMVITTVAERLVERGVRLFIHPSHNLPGDTTARERLDAALREYKRRVAGV
;
A
#
# COMPACT_ATOMS: atom_id res chain seq x y z
N MET A 1 29.57 -13.17 -0.36
CA MET A 1 28.55 -13.44 -1.40
C MET A 1 27.47 -12.36 -1.30
N LEU A 2 27.18 -11.64 -2.38
CA LEU A 2 26.29 -10.48 -2.41
C LEU A 2 24.85 -10.82 -1.98
N ALA A 3 24.36 -12.02 -2.28
CA ALA A 3 23.06 -12.48 -1.81
C ALA A 3 22.95 -12.49 -0.27
N LYS A 4 24.03 -12.84 0.44
CA LYS A 4 24.04 -12.78 1.91
C LYS A 4 23.99 -11.34 2.40
N THR A 5 24.74 -10.45 1.77
CA THR A 5 24.74 -9.00 2.07
C THR A 5 23.34 -8.42 1.92
N TRP A 6 22.64 -8.74 0.81
CA TRP A 6 21.27 -8.29 0.60
C TRP A 6 20.31 -8.79 1.70
N LEU A 7 20.40 -10.09 2.05
CA LEU A 7 19.58 -10.66 3.13
C LEU A 7 19.85 -10.00 4.50
N GLU A 8 21.09 -9.65 4.79
CA GLU A 8 21.48 -8.95 6.02
C GLU A 8 20.84 -7.55 6.06
N HIS A 9 20.87 -6.80 4.96
CA HIS A 9 20.19 -5.51 4.84
C HIS A 9 18.68 -5.63 4.99
N ALA A 10 18.07 -6.61 4.32
CA ALA A 10 16.63 -6.86 4.42
C ALA A 10 16.22 -7.18 5.86
N ARG A 11 16.95 -8.04 6.57
CA ARG A 11 16.72 -8.33 7.99
C ARG A 11 16.81 -7.08 8.85
N GLY A 12 17.86 -6.28 8.67
CA GLY A 12 18.04 -5.05 9.44
C GLY A 12 16.91 -4.04 9.22
N VAL A 13 16.30 -4.01 8.01
CA VAL A 13 15.07 -3.22 7.77
C VAL A 13 13.90 -3.78 8.56
N MET A 14 13.67 -5.10 8.51
CA MET A 14 12.58 -5.75 9.27
C MET A 14 12.71 -5.51 10.78
N GLU A 15 13.91 -5.68 11.33
CA GLU A 15 14.21 -5.42 12.74
C GLU A 15 13.90 -3.97 13.15
N ARG A 16 14.24 -2.99 12.29
CA ARG A 16 13.88 -1.58 12.56
C ARG A 16 12.38 -1.33 12.51
N ILE A 17 11.65 -1.91 11.53
CA ILE A 17 10.20 -1.81 11.46
C ILE A 17 9.58 -2.38 12.75
N GLU A 18 9.97 -3.57 13.16
CA GLU A 18 9.48 -4.21 14.39
C GLU A 18 9.76 -3.34 15.61
N ALA A 19 10.98 -2.82 15.75
CA ALA A 19 11.39 -2.03 16.91
C ALA A 19 10.70 -0.67 17.01
N THR A 20 10.23 -0.10 15.89
CA THR A 20 9.82 1.32 15.87
C THR A 20 8.39 1.58 15.36
N GLN A 21 7.76 0.62 14.66
CA GLN A 21 6.50 0.90 13.95
C GLN A 21 5.25 0.24 14.54
N LEU A 22 5.37 -0.59 15.58
CA LEU A 22 4.20 -1.30 16.16
C LEU A 22 3.09 -0.37 16.63
N GLU A 23 3.42 0.80 17.18
CA GLU A 23 2.43 1.79 17.59
C GLU A 23 1.70 2.39 16.39
N ALA A 24 2.44 2.76 15.33
CA ALA A 24 1.87 3.29 14.10
C ALA A 24 1.00 2.24 13.39
N VAL A 25 1.45 0.99 13.36
CA VAL A 25 0.68 -0.16 12.85
C VAL A 25 -0.64 -0.31 13.61
N GLY A 26 -0.61 -0.24 14.94
CA GLY A 26 -1.82 -0.32 15.78
C GLY A 26 -2.81 0.79 15.49
N ARG A 27 -2.35 2.03 15.36
CA ARG A 27 -3.19 3.19 15.00
C ARG A 27 -3.77 3.08 13.59
N ALA A 28 -2.96 2.68 12.61
CA ALA A 28 -3.43 2.45 11.24
C ALA A 28 -4.50 1.36 11.19
N ALA A 29 -4.27 0.26 11.92
CA ALA A 29 -5.21 -0.85 11.98
C ALA A 29 -6.54 -0.45 12.63
N GLU A 30 -6.53 0.40 13.66
CA GLU A 30 -7.76 0.90 14.30
C GLU A 30 -8.63 1.68 13.32
N ILE A 31 -8.04 2.64 12.59
CA ILE A 31 -8.72 3.45 11.56
C ILE A 31 -9.32 2.54 10.47
N MET A 32 -8.56 1.57 9.99
CA MET A 32 -9.01 0.66 8.94
C MET A 32 -10.10 -0.30 9.44
N ALA A 33 -9.99 -0.78 10.69
CA ALA A 33 -11.00 -1.63 11.30
C ALA A 33 -12.33 -0.89 11.47
N ASP A 34 -12.33 0.41 11.76
CA ASP A 34 -13.53 1.24 11.83
C ASP A 34 -14.27 1.24 10.47
N SER A 35 -13.56 1.50 9.37
CA SER A 35 -14.14 1.47 8.03
C SER A 35 -14.71 0.08 7.69
N ILE A 36 -13.93 -0.97 7.92
CA ILE A 36 -14.33 -2.34 7.55
C ILE A 36 -15.51 -2.82 8.40
N ALA A 37 -15.54 -2.50 9.71
CA ALA A 37 -16.65 -2.80 10.60
C ALA A 37 -17.95 -2.07 10.19
N ALA A 38 -17.83 -0.86 9.64
CA ALA A 38 -18.93 -0.11 9.05
C ALA A 38 -19.33 -0.61 7.64
N GLU A 39 -18.83 -1.76 7.21
CA GLU A 39 -19.02 -2.35 5.88
C GLU A 39 -18.51 -1.45 4.73
N ARG A 40 -17.51 -0.61 5.03
CA ARG A 40 -16.88 0.31 4.10
C ARG A 40 -15.51 -0.19 3.65
N TRP A 41 -14.80 0.61 2.85
CA TRP A 41 -13.57 0.23 2.19
C TRP A 41 -12.34 0.91 2.81
N VAL A 42 -11.25 0.18 2.80
CA VAL A 42 -9.90 0.75 2.79
C VAL A 42 -9.44 0.77 1.33
N HIS A 43 -9.50 1.95 0.70
CA HIS A 43 -8.98 2.15 -0.64
C HIS A 43 -7.46 2.20 -0.59
N THR A 44 -6.80 1.50 -1.51
CA THR A 44 -5.34 1.39 -1.51
C THR A 44 -4.78 1.86 -2.83
N PHE A 45 -3.72 2.68 -2.79
CA PHE A 45 -3.13 3.31 -3.96
C PHE A 45 -1.61 3.36 -3.88
N GLY A 46 -0.94 3.24 -5.04
CA GLY A 46 0.51 3.40 -5.17
C GLY A 46 0.91 3.52 -6.63
N CYS A 47 2.12 4.04 -6.88
CA CYS A 47 2.68 4.20 -8.22
C CYS A 47 3.96 3.37 -8.38
N GLY A 48 4.19 2.81 -9.57
CA GLY A 48 5.36 2.01 -9.88
C GLY A 48 5.44 0.76 -8.99
N HIS A 49 6.61 0.48 -8.40
CA HIS A 49 6.77 -0.65 -7.47
C HIS A 49 5.93 -0.53 -6.19
N ALA A 50 5.44 0.66 -5.85
CA ALA A 50 4.49 0.84 -4.75
C ALA A 50 3.07 0.34 -5.08
N THR A 51 2.78 -0.13 -6.30
CA THR A 51 1.56 -0.89 -6.61
C THR A 51 1.64 -2.34 -6.15
N ILE A 52 2.83 -2.91 -5.98
CA ILE A 52 3.01 -4.30 -5.55
C ILE A 52 2.30 -4.57 -4.21
N PRO A 53 2.47 -3.76 -3.14
CA PRO A 53 1.71 -3.94 -1.90
C PRO A 53 0.19 -3.76 -2.10
N VAL A 54 -0.26 -2.95 -3.06
CA VAL A 54 -1.69 -2.82 -3.40
C VAL A 54 -2.23 -4.12 -4.01
N GLU A 55 -1.49 -4.74 -4.92
CA GLU A 55 -1.84 -6.01 -5.55
C GLU A 55 -1.71 -7.21 -4.60
N GLU A 56 -0.80 -7.14 -3.61
CA GLU A 56 -0.56 -8.19 -2.63
C GLU A 56 -1.76 -8.41 -1.69
N MET A 57 -2.61 -7.40 -1.47
CA MET A 57 -3.72 -7.49 -0.53
C MET A 57 -4.95 -8.19 -1.09
N TYR A 58 -5.24 -8.04 -2.39
CA TYR A 58 -6.45 -8.56 -3.00
C TYR A 58 -6.20 -9.07 -4.45
N PRO A 59 -6.75 -10.20 -4.84
CA PRO A 59 -7.43 -11.27 -4.09
C PRO A 59 -6.46 -12.35 -3.57
N ARG A 60 -5.71 -12.05 -2.57
CA ARG A 60 -4.64 -12.87 -1.99
C ARG A 60 -5.20 -13.94 -1.06
N ILE A 61 -4.74 -15.21 -1.15
CA ILE A 61 -4.99 -16.24 -0.14
C ILE A 61 -4.47 -15.77 1.22
N GLY A 62 -5.33 -15.84 2.25
CA GLY A 62 -5.04 -15.32 3.58
C GLY A 62 -5.44 -13.86 3.78
N GLY A 63 -5.73 -13.10 2.70
CA GLY A 63 -6.38 -11.80 2.78
C GLY A 63 -7.89 -11.93 3.04
N PHE A 64 -8.54 -10.82 3.36
CA PHE A 64 -10.00 -10.78 3.58
C PHE A 64 -10.63 -9.54 2.94
N VAL A 65 -11.95 -9.59 2.78
CA VAL A 65 -12.71 -8.50 2.17
C VAL A 65 -12.72 -7.28 3.08
N GLY A 66 -12.36 -6.13 2.54
CA GLY A 66 -12.26 -4.85 3.23
C GLY A 66 -11.31 -3.88 2.54
N PHE A 67 -10.45 -4.39 1.67
CA PHE A 67 -9.48 -3.59 0.92
C PHE A 67 -9.91 -3.47 -0.55
N HIS A 68 -9.86 -2.26 -1.09
CA HIS A 68 -10.24 -1.94 -2.46
C HIS A 68 -9.04 -1.38 -3.22
N PRO A 69 -8.40 -2.15 -4.12
CA PRO A 69 -7.24 -1.71 -4.85
C PRO A 69 -7.61 -0.69 -5.94
N MET A 70 -6.94 0.43 -5.94
CA MET A 70 -6.99 1.43 -7.00
C MET A 70 -5.72 1.29 -7.83
N ILE A 71 -5.81 0.54 -8.94
CA ILE A 71 -4.66 0.21 -9.79
C ILE A 71 -4.86 0.84 -11.17
N GLU A 72 -4.02 1.83 -11.46
CA GLU A 72 -4.01 2.54 -12.73
C GLU A 72 -2.88 2.02 -13.62
N LEU A 73 -3.22 1.38 -14.74
CA LEU A 73 -2.24 0.78 -15.65
C LEU A 73 -1.09 1.72 -16.05
N PRO A 74 -1.35 3.01 -16.38
CA PRO A 74 -0.27 3.93 -16.74
C PRO A 74 0.68 4.25 -15.59
N LEU A 75 0.29 3.99 -14.35
CA LEU A 75 1.09 4.20 -13.14
C LEU A 75 1.78 2.94 -12.64
N THR A 76 1.73 1.85 -13.41
CA THR A 76 2.43 0.59 -13.13
C THR A 76 3.54 0.36 -14.15
N TYR A 77 4.43 -0.62 -13.90
CA TYR A 77 5.54 -0.97 -14.80
C TYR A 77 5.16 -2.05 -15.83
N PHE A 78 4.03 -1.93 -16.48
CA PHE A 78 3.61 -2.87 -17.54
C PHE A 78 4.20 -2.48 -18.91
N THR A 79 5.50 -2.75 -19.12
CA THR A 79 6.21 -2.36 -20.33
C THR A 79 5.57 -2.89 -21.62
N HIS A 80 5.04 -4.11 -21.61
CA HIS A 80 4.38 -4.71 -22.78
C HIS A 80 2.99 -4.13 -23.08
N ILE A 81 2.35 -3.46 -22.12
CA ILE A 81 1.05 -2.80 -22.29
C ILE A 81 1.26 -1.34 -22.71
N THR A 82 2.29 -0.69 -22.16
CA THR A 82 2.57 0.74 -22.38
C THR A 82 3.73 0.98 -23.35
N GLY A 83 4.07 -0.02 -24.17
CA GLY A 83 5.23 -0.04 -25.08
C GLY A 83 6.44 -0.72 -24.43
N GLU A 84 7.50 -0.93 -25.23
CA GLU A 84 8.71 -1.65 -24.78
C GLU A 84 9.44 -0.95 -23.63
N MET A 85 9.20 0.35 -23.44
CA MET A 85 9.77 1.17 -22.38
C MET A 85 8.70 1.99 -21.65
N GLY A 86 7.71 1.34 -21.07
CA GLY A 86 6.64 1.97 -20.30
C GLY A 86 7.11 2.86 -19.16
N ILE A 87 8.37 2.71 -18.74
CA ILE A 87 9.01 3.52 -17.71
C ILE A 87 8.99 5.03 -18.05
N HIS A 88 9.09 5.42 -19.32
CA HIS A 88 9.05 6.84 -19.70
C HIS A 88 7.68 7.46 -19.44
N GLN A 89 6.60 6.75 -19.80
CA GLN A 89 5.23 7.22 -19.52
C GLN A 89 4.98 7.27 -18.01
N PHE A 90 5.36 6.24 -17.31
CA PHE A 90 5.25 6.17 -15.85
C PHE A 90 5.96 7.35 -15.17
N LEU A 91 7.24 7.58 -15.47
CA LEU A 91 8.03 8.67 -14.88
C LEU A 91 7.47 10.06 -15.19
N PHE A 92 6.82 10.24 -16.34
CA PHE A 92 6.13 11.47 -16.68
C PHE A 92 4.83 11.60 -15.88
N LEU A 93 3.98 10.57 -15.89
CA LEU A 93 2.67 10.62 -15.25
C LEU A 93 2.74 10.72 -13.73
N GLU A 94 3.67 10.01 -13.07
CA GLU A 94 3.82 10.11 -11.62
C GLU A 94 4.20 11.52 -11.12
N ARG A 95 4.74 12.35 -12.06
CA ARG A 95 5.14 13.75 -11.81
C ARG A 95 4.14 14.76 -12.36
N ALA A 96 3.12 14.32 -13.07
CA ALA A 96 2.09 15.17 -13.63
C ALA A 96 1.10 15.59 -12.54
N GLU A 97 1.29 16.78 -11.99
CA GLU A 97 0.36 17.36 -11.03
C GLU A 97 -1.04 17.52 -11.62
N GLY A 98 -2.05 17.14 -10.87
CA GLY A 98 -3.44 17.08 -11.29
C GLY A 98 -3.87 15.70 -11.79
N PHE A 99 -2.95 14.81 -12.18
CA PHE A 99 -3.32 13.48 -12.68
C PHE A 99 -3.96 12.62 -11.59
N GLY A 100 -3.48 12.70 -10.34
CA GLY A 100 -4.10 11.99 -9.22
C GLY A 100 -5.54 12.45 -8.96
N ARG A 101 -5.88 13.70 -9.21
CA ARG A 101 -7.27 14.20 -9.14
C ARG A 101 -8.16 13.57 -10.20
N GLU A 102 -7.65 13.36 -11.42
CA GLU A 102 -8.41 12.67 -12.47
C GLU A 102 -8.62 11.19 -12.12
N VAL A 103 -7.60 10.52 -11.57
CA VAL A 103 -7.73 9.15 -11.06
C VAL A 103 -8.86 9.05 -10.04
N MET A 104 -8.90 9.94 -9.05
CA MET A 104 -9.92 9.93 -7.99
C MET A 104 -11.35 10.10 -8.48
N LYS A 105 -11.57 10.66 -9.67
CA LYS A 105 -12.91 10.79 -10.28
C LYS A 105 -13.47 9.45 -10.81
N SER A 106 -12.62 8.45 -10.99
CA SER A 106 -13.02 7.13 -11.47
C SER A 106 -13.55 6.22 -10.37
N TYR A 107 -13.54 6.69 -9.11
CA TYR A 107 -13.92 5.91 -7.93
C TYR A 107 -14.95 6.65 -7.09
N GLU A 108 -15.83 5.88 -6.45
CA GLU A 108 -16.79 6.40 -5.48
C GLU A 108 -16.24 6.24 -4.05
N PHE A 109 -16.49 7.24 -3.21
CA PHE A 109 -16.01 7.28 -1.83
C PHE A 109 -17.12 7.66 -0.86
N ASP A 110 -17.14 7.01 0.30
CA ASP A 110 -17.96 7.39 1.45
C ASP A 110 -17.04 8.02 2.52
N PRO A 111 -17.45 9.04 3.27
CA PRO A 111 -16.63 9.64 4.32
C PRO A 111 -16.16 8.68 5.41
N ARG A 112 -16.74 7.48 5.51
CA ARG A 112 -16.35 6.41 6.44
C ARG A 112 -15.29 5.47 5.84
N ASP A 113 -14.94 5.62 4.56
CA ASP A 113 -13.85 4.88 3.95
C ASP A 113 -12.51 5.38 4.48
N THR A 114 -11.46 4.59 4.35
CA THR A 114 -10.08 4.98 4.63
C THR A 114 -9.28 4.98 3.32
N MET A 115 -8.38 5.95 3.15
CA MET A 115 -7.38 5.91 2.09
C MET A 115 -6.03 5.44 2.65
N TRP A 116 -5.40 4.45 2.00
CA TRP A 116 -4.07 3.96 2.32
C TRP A 116 -3.14 4.08 1.10
N ILE A 117 -2.15 4.97 1.19
CA ILE A 117 -1.24 5.28 0.08
C ILE A 117 0.16 4.73 0.36
N PHE A 118 0.75 4.10 -0.66
CA PHE A 118 2.12 3.60 -0.65
C PHE A 118 3.02 4.48 -1.51
N SER A 119 4.12 4.98 -0.93
CA SER A 119 5.11 5.77 -1.67
C SER A 119 6.44 5.76 -0.95
N HIS A 120 7.51 5.34 -1.62
CA HIS A 120 8.84 5.30 -1.00
C HIS A 120 9.29 6.70 -0.55
N SER A 121 9.26 7.68 -1.45
CA SER A 121 9.74 9.04 -1.14
C SER A 121 8.66 9.97 -0.56
N GLY A 122 7.38 9.75 -0.86
CA GLY A 122 6.29 10.67 -0.52
C GLY A 122 6.34 12.00 -1.28
N LEU A 123 7.11 12.12 -2.36
CA LEU A 123 7.36 13.37 -3.07
C LEU A 123 6.65 13.51 -4.42
N ASN A 124 6.19 12.38 -5.02
CA ASN A 124 5.62 12.41 -6.35
C ASN A 124 4.22 13.02 -6.37
N PRO A 125 3.96 14.00 -7.25
CA PRO A 125 2.73 14.78 -7.29
C PRO A 125 1.44 13.97 -7.34
N VAL A 126 1.38 12.89 -8.10
CA VAL A 126 0.16 12.05 -8.20
C VAL A 126 -0.28 11.51 -6.84
N ASN A 127 0.65 11.01 -6.02
CA ASN A 127 0.30 10.52 -4.67
C ASN A 127 -0.19 11.66 -3.77
N ILE A 128 0.35 12.86 -3.94
CA ILE A 128 -0.06 14.05 -3.18
C ILE A 128 -1.43 14.52 -3.64
N ASP A 129 -1.71 14.53 -4.94
CA ASP A 129 -3.04 14.80 -5.49
C ASP A 129 -4.10 13.86 -4.88
N VAL A 130 -3.83 12.54 -4.89
CA VAL A 130 -4.74 11.53 -4.32
C VAL A 130 -4.95 11.78 -2.82
N ALA A 131 -3.90 12.11 -2.08
CA ALA A 131 -3.98 12.41 -0.66
C ALA A 131 -4.82 13.67 -0.37
N LEU A 132 -4.60 14.76 -1.14
CA LEU A 132 -5.37 16.00 -1.01
C LEU A 132 -6.85 15.78 -1.32
N GLU A 133 -7.15 15.00 -2.36
CA GLU A 133 -8.52 14.65 -2.73
C GLU A 133 -9.19 13.75 -1.68
N ALA A 134 -8.46 12.81 -1.08
CA ALA A 134 -8.95 11.98 0.02
C ALA A 134 -9.29 12.85 1.26
N LYS A 135 -8.39 13.76 1.64
CA LYS A 135 -8.63 14.69 2.75
C LYS A 135 -9.80 15.63 2.48
N ALA A 136 -9.95 16.12 1.24
CA ALA A 136 -11.09 16.99 0.86
C ALA A 136 -12.45 16.25 0.97
N ARG A 137 -12.46 14.93 0.84
CA ARG A 137 -13.63 14.06 1.04
C ARG A 137 -13.84 13.64 2.49
N GLY A 138 -12.96 14.03 3.40
CA GLY A 138 -13.02 13.67 4.82
C GLY A 138 -12.53 12.25 5.14
N LEU A 139 -11.84 11.59 4.20
CA LEU A 139 -11.29 10.25 4.43
C LEU A 139 -10.10 10.32 5.38
N PRO A 140 -10.04 9.47 6.42
CA PRO A 140 -8.80 9.20 7.12
C PRO A 140 -7.71 8.72 6.15
N LEU A 141 -6.48 9.22 6.33
CA LEU A 141 -5.36 8.94 5.44
C LEU A 141 -4.23 8.23 6.18
N VAL A 142 -3.97 6.99 5.77
CA VAL A 142 -2.78 6.24 6.19
C VAL A 142 -1.77 6.25 5.05
N VAL A 143 -0.50 6.44 5.37
CA VAL A 143 0.59 6.40 4.39
C VAL A 143 1.67 5.43 4.86
N THR A 144 2.13 4.59 3.94
CA THR A 144 3.29 3.73 4.17
C THR A 144 4.41 4.13 3.21
N GLY A 145 5.61 4.40 3.77
CA GLY A 145 6.76 4.80 2.98
C GLY A 145 7.98 5.13 3.84
N SER A 146 9.04 5.66 3.23
CA SER A 146 10.31 5.92 3.91
C SER A 146 10.37 7.35 4.47
N ALA A 147 9.46 7.67 5.38
CA ALA A 147 9.23 9.05 5.84
C ALA A 147 10.46 9.69 6.49
N ALA A 148 11.18 8.95 7.33
CA ALA A 148 12.39 9.45 7.98
C ALA A 148 13.50 9.78 6.99
N ALA A 149 13.64 8.97 5.93
CA ALA A 149 14.69 9.15 4.92
C ALA A 149 14.47 10.37 4.00
N TYR A 150 13.21 10.82 3.86
CA TYR A 150 12.85 11.96 3.00
C TYR A 150 12.35 13.17 3.78
N ARG A 151 12.59 13.21 5.10
CA ARG A 151 12.13 14.28 5.98
C ARG A 151 12.57 15.66 5.52
N ASP A 152 13.86 15.79 5.15
CA ASP A 152 14.49 17.05 4.83
C ASP A 152 14.44 17.40 3.33
N GLU A 153 13.88 16.51 2.50
CA GLU A 153 13.71 16.77 1.07
C GLU A 153 12.61 17.80 0.82
N PRO A 154 12.79 18.72 -0.12
CA PRO A 154 11.78 19.72 -0.45
C PRO A 154 10.55 19.08 -1.10
N ALA A 155 9.38 19.69 -0.86
CA ALA A 155 8.15 19.32 -1.57
C ALA A 155 8.30 19.56 -3.08
N ARG A 156 7.69 18.66 -3.87
CA ARG A 156 7.70 18.73 -5.34
C ARG A 156 6.34 19.10 -5.94
N HIS A 157 5.32 19.19 -5.11
CA HIS A 157 3.96 19.57 -5.48
C HIS A 157 3.72 21.05 -5.25
N SER A 158 2.90 21.71 -6.10
CA SER A 158 2.61 23.15 -6.00
C SER A 158 1.93 23.58 -4.69
N SER A 159 1.26 22.62 -3.99
CA SER A 159 0.72 22.87 -2.65
C SER A 159 1.78 23.14 -1.59
N GLY A 160 3.06 22.86 -1.87
CA GLY A 160 4.14 22.92 -0.88
C GLY A 160 4.12 21.79 0.15
N MET A 161 3.19 20.81 0.05
CA MET A 161 3.05 19.69 0.98
C MET A 161 3.75 18.44 0.47
N LYS A 162 4.20 17.60 1.40
CA LYS A 162 4.66 16.24 1.14
C LYS A 162 3.59 15.22 1.60
N LEU A 163 3.58 14.05 1.01
CA LEU A 163 2.59 13.02 1.31
C LEU A 163 2.52 12.67 2.80
N PHE A 164 3.67 12.53 3.45
CA PHE A 164 3.75 12.16 4.86
C PHE A 164 3.21 13.25 5.80
N GLU A 165 3.20 14.51 5.38
CA GLU A 165 2.66 15.65 6.13
C GLU A 165 1.12 15.70 6.09
N LEU A 166 0.51 15.08 5.09
CA LEU A 166 -0.94 14.99 4.92
C LEU A 166 -1.56 13.83 5.71
N ALA A 167 -0.76 12.83 6.07
CA ALA A 167 -1.21 11.59 6.69
C ALA A 167 -1.68 11.77 8.14
N ASP A 168 -2.77 11.10 8.51
CA ASP A 168 -3.20 10.96 9.90
C ASP A 168 -2.34 9.92 10.64
N VAL A 169 -1.86 8.89 9.90
CA VAL A 169 -0.90 7.90 10.40
C VAL A 169 0.12 7.59 9.30
N VAL A 170 1.40 7.59 9.69
CA VAL A 170 2.50 7.13 8.84
C VAL A 170 3.06 5.84 9.43
N VAL A 171 3.15 4.79 8.61
CA VAL A 171 3.90 3.57 8.88
C VAL A 171 5.21 3.65 8.10
N ASP A 172 6.32 3.90 8.80
CA ASP A 172 7.61 4.08 8.16
C ASP A 172 8.22 2.72 7.78
N THR A 173 8.62 2.56 6.52
CA THR A 173 9.31 1.35 6.04
C THR A 173 10.75 1.23 6.56
N CYS A 174 11.29 2.27 7.18
CA CYS A 174 12.66 2.33 7.69
C CYS A 174 13.75 2.05 6.63
N VAL A 175 13.38 2.17 5.35
CA VAL A 175 14.31 1.98 4.22
C VAL A 175 15.08 3.27 3.99
N PRO A 176 16.40 3.23 3.77
CA PRO A 176 17.17 4.41 3.39
C PRO A 176 16.69 5.04 2.08
N ALA A 177 17.01 6.32 1.85
CA ALA A 177 16.66 7.02 0.62
C ALA A 177 17.24 6.32 -0.63
N VAL A 178 18.46 5.77 -0.52
CA VAL A 178 19.03 4.86 -1.52
C VAL A 178 18.50 3.45 -1.24
N ASP A 179 17.47 3.06 -1.97
CA ASP A 179 16.79 1.78 -1.80
C ASP A 179 17.67 0.58 -2.17
N ALA A 180 18.47 0.70 -3.23
CA ALA A 180 19.41 -0.35 -3.63
C ALA A 180 20.53 -0.48 -2.59
N SER A 181 20.61 -1.65 -1.95
CA SER A 181 21.36 -1.82 -0.71
C SER A 181 22.74 -2.47 -0.86
N VAL A 182 23.06 -3.06 -2.02
CA VAL A 182 24.26 -3.85 -2.23
C VAL A 182 25.22 -3.13 -3.18
N PRO A 183 26.38 -2.65 -2.71
CA PRO A 183 27.38 -2.06 -3.57
C PRO A 183 28.05 -3.10 -4.48
N LEU A 184 28.37 -2.69 -5.70
CA LEU A 184 29.15 -3.46 -6.67
C LEU A 184 30.52 -2.86 -6.85
N ALA A 185 31.55 -3.72 -6.93
CA ALA A 185 32.89 -3.26 -7.27
C ALA A 185 32.89 -2.57 -8.66
N ASP A 186 33.56 -1.47 -8.78
CA ASP A 186 33.74 -0.69 -10.02
C ASP A 186 32.41 -0.12 -10.62
N HIS A 187 31.32 -0.08 -9.85
CA HIS A 187 30.07 0.56 -10.22
C HIS A 187 29.72 1.72 -9.29
N VAL A 188 29.13 2.77 -9.84
CA VAL A 188 28.62 3.92 -9.07
C VAL A 188 27.32 3.58 -8.36
N ASP A 189 26.47 2.79 -9.02
CA ASP A 189 25.16 2.45 -8.51
C ASP A 189 25.16 1.09 -7.80
N ASN A 190 24.38 1.01 -6.73
CA ASN A 190 24.10 -0.22 -6.01
C ASN A 190 23.02 -1.04 -6.72
N VAL A 191 22.92 -2.33 -6.35
CA VAL A 191 21.82 -3.22 -6.75
C VAL A 191 21.06 -3.73 -5.53
N GLY A 192 19.94 -4.42 -5.75
CA GLY A 192 19.17 -5.10 -4.72
C GLY A 192 18.36 -4.13 -3.85
N PRO A 193 17.25 -3.58 -4.36
CA PRO A 193 16.31 -2.78 -3.56
C PRO A 193 15.65 -3.62 -2.46
N VAL A 194 15.29 -2.98 -1.35
CA VAL A 194 14.65 -3.60 -0.18
C VAL A 194 13.29 -2.99 0.15
N SER A 195 12.89 -1.90 -0.51
CA SER A 195 11.63 -1.22 -0.23
C SER A 195 10.41 -2.10 -0.45
N THR A 196 10.38 -2.92 -1.51
CA THR A 196 9.22 -3.78 -1.79
C THR A 196 8.98 -4.82 -0.69
N ILE A 197 10.05 -5.45 -0.16
CA ILE A 197 9.89 -6.39 0.95
C ILE A 197 9.45 -5.67 2.23
N ALA A 198 9.96 -4.44 2.47
CA ALA A 198 9.55 -3.61 3.59
C ALA A 198 8.07 -3.20 3.49
N PHE A 199 7.60 -2.80 2.30
CA PHE A 199 6.18 -2.54 2.05
C PHE A 199 5.31 -3.77 2.35
N THR A 200 5.70 -4.94 1.83
CA THR A 200 4.95 -6.18 2.04
C THR A 200 4.88 -6.55 3.51
N ALA A 201 5.98 -6.40 4.25
CA ALA A 201 6.00 -6.62 5.70
C ALA A 201 5.04 -5.66 6.43
N ALA A 202 5.12 -4.35 6.15
CA ALA A 202 4.24 -3.35 6.74
C ALA A 202 2.75 -3.65 6.43
N VAL A 203 2.43 -4.05 5.20
CA VAL A 203 1.08 -4.46 4.79
C VAL A 203 0.57 -5.59 5.67
N TRP A 204 1.33 -6.68 5.79
CA TRP A 204 0.85 -7.84 6.55
C TRP A 204 0.82 -7.59 8.06
N MET A 205 1.70 -6.74 8.59
CA MET A 205 1.61 -6.29 9.98
C MET A 205 0.30 -5.52 10.23
N VAL A 206 -0.04 -4.57 9.35
CA VAL A 206 -1.29 -3.80 9.47
C VAL A 206 -2.51 -4.71 9.27
N ILE A 207 -2.56 -5.51 8.20
CA ILE A 207 -3.73 -6.35 7.88
C ILE A 207 -4.00 -7.39 8.98
N THR A 208 -2.97 -8.03 9.52
CA THR A 208 -3.15 -9.00 10.61
C THR A 208 -3.64 -8.32 11.88
N THR A 209 -3.18 -7.10 12.17
CA THR A 209 -3.69 -6.31 13.32
C THR A 209 -5.13 -5.85 13.07
N VAL A 210 -5.48 -5.44 11.83
CA VAL A 210 -6.89 -5.15 11.46
C VAL A 210 -7.78 -6.37 11.70
N ALA A 211 -7.33 -7.56 11.27
CA ALA A 211 -8.09 -8.80 11.48
C ALA A 211 -8.31 -9.07 12.98
N GLU A 212 -7.29 -8.90 13.81
CA GLU A 212 -7.39 -9.01 15.26
C GLU A 212 -8.46 -8.05 15.82
N ARG A 213 -8.41 -6.76 15.49
CA ARG A 213 -9.39 -5.76 15.92
C ARG A 213 -10.82 -6.09 15.50
N LEU A 214 -11.00 -6.56 14.26
CA LEU A 214 -12.31 -6.94 13.76
C LEU A 214 -12.88 -8.16 14.48
N VAL A 215 -12.06 -9.16 14.78
CA VAL A 215 -12.46 -10.34 15.54
C VAL A 215 -12.83 -9.96 16.99
N GLU A 216 -12.04 -9.11 17.65
CA GLU A 216 -12.34 -8.58 18.99
C GLU A 216 -13.69 -7.85 19.04
N ARG A 217 -14.09 -7.19 17.94
CA ARG A 217 -15.37 -6.49 17.78
C ARG A 217 -16.52 -7.41 17.33
N GLY A 218 -16.28 -8.71 17.19
CA GLY A 218 -17.27 -9.69 16.72
C GLY A 218 -17.63 -9.54 15.22
N VAL A 219 -16.83 -8.84 14.45
CA VAL A 219 -17.05 -8.66 13.01
C VAL A 219 -16.62 -9.92 12.26
N ARG A 220 -17.49 -10.44 11.41
CA ARG A 220 -17.18 -11.62 10.59
C ARG A 220 -16.19 -11.27 9.49
N LEU A 221 -15.07 -12.00 9.43
CA LEU A 221 -14.11 -11.91 8.34
C LEU A 221 -14.49 -12.85 7.18
N PHE A 222 -14.46 -12.34 5.96
CA PHE A 222 -14.59 -13.10 4.72
C PHE A 222 -13.20 -13.32 4.14
N ILE A 223 -12.50 -14.33 4.67
CA ILE A 223 -11.11 -14.64 4.32
C ILE A 223 -11.08 -15.45 3.02
N HIS A 224 -10.13 -15.13 2.14
CA HIS A 224 -9.83 -15.90 0.95
C HIS A 224 -9.07 -17.19 1.34
N PRO A 225 -9.70 -18.37 1.23
CA PRO A 225 -9.11 -19.62 1.73
C PRO A 225 -8.04 -20.15 0.78
N SER A 226 -7.14 -21.00 1.29
CA SER A 226 -6.29 -21.83 0.44
C SER A 226 -7.11 -22.96 -0.19
N HIS A 227 -6.99 -23.10 -1.52
CA HIS A 227 -7.67 -24.17 -2.26
C HIS A 227 -6.89 -25.49 -2.30
N ASN A 228 -5.63 -25.45 -1.87
CA ASN A 228 -4.71 -26.56 -1.99
C ASN A 228 -4.49 -27.31 -0.67
N LEU A 229 -5.35 -27.07 0.33
CA LEU A 229 -5.27 -27.76 1.63
C LEU A 229 -5.91 -29.15 1.50
N PRO A 230 -5.14 -30.26 1.66
CA PRO A 230 -5.69 -31.60 1.60
C PRO A 230 -6.80 -31.79 2.66
N GLY A 231 -7.95 -32.33 2.24
CA GLY A 231 -9.08 -32.60 3.14
C GLY A 231 -10.01 -31.42 3.43
N ASP A 232 -9.73 -30.22 2.96
CA ASP A 232 -10.64 -29.07 3.09
C ASP A 232 -11.73 -29.09 2.00
N THR A 233 -12.86 -29.69 2.32
CA THR A 233 -14.02 -29.79 1.41
C THR A 233 -14.85 -28.50 1.35
N THR A 234 -14.61 -27.52 2.24
CA THR A 234 -15.41 -26.29 2.38
C THR A 234 -14.73 -25.04 1.82
N ALA A 235 -13.48 -25.16 1.35
CA ALA A 235 -12.72 -24.03 0.83
C ALA A 235 -13.45 -23.27 -0.29
N ARG A 236 -14.10 -24.00 -1.21
CA ARG A 236 -14.87 -23.40 -2.31
C ARG A 236 -16.05 -22.57 -1.81
N GLU A 237 -16.81 -23.08 -0.86
CA GLU A 237 -17.96 -22.35 -0.29
C GLU A 237 -17.54 -21.07 0.43
N ARG A 238 -16.39 -21.12 1.15
CA ARG A 238 -15.83 -19.93 1.81
C ARG A 238 -15.33 -18.91 0.80
N LEU A 239 -14.69 -19.35 -0.29
CA LEU A 239 -14.30 -18.45 -1.37
C LEU A 239 -15.52 -17.78 -2.00
N ASP A 240 -16.53 -18.56 -2.36
CA ASP A 240 -17.76 -18.04 -2.97
C ASP A 240 -18.45 -17.03 -2.03
N ALA A 241 -18.40 -17.25 -0.71
CA ALA A 241 -18.90 -16.31 0.28
C ALA A 241 -18.09 -14.99 0.28
N ALA A 242 -16.75 -15.06 0.24
CA ALA A 242 -15.89 -13.89 0.17
C ALA A 242 -16.11 -13.08 -1.12
N LEU A 243 -16.23 -13.76 -2.27
CA LEU A 243 -16.49 -13.11 -3.55
C LEU A 243 -17.89 -12.45 -3.60
N ARG A 244 -18.92 -13.10 -3.01
CA ARG A 244 -20.25 -12.48 -2.90
C ARG A 244 -20.22 -11.24 -2.03
N GLU A 245 -19.52 -11.28 -0.90
CA GLU A 245 -19.38 -10.13 0.00
C GLU A 245 -18.65 -8.98 -0.68
N TYR A 246 -17.56 -9.25 -1.40
CA TYR A 246 -16.86 -8.23 -2.17
C TYR A 246 -17.79 -7.56 -3.18
N LYS A 247 -18.50 -8.37 -4.00
CA LYS A 247 -19.46 -7.86 -4.98
C LYS A 247 -20.58 -7.04 -4.34
N ARG A 248 -21.08 -7.48 -3.18
CA ARG A 248 -22.13 -6.76 -2.43
C ARG A 248 -21.65 -5.38 -2.03
N ARG A 249 -20.42 -5.27 -1.52
CA ARG A 249 -19.82 -3.98 -1.11
C ARG A 249 -19.59 -3.07 -2.30
N VAL A 250 -19.05 -3.59 -3.41
CA VAL A 250 -18.86 -2.80 -4.65
C VAL A 250 -20.19 -2.27 -5.20
N ALA A 251 -21.27 -3.06 -5.15
CA ALA A 251 -22.58 -2.64 -5.64
C ALA A 251 -23.28 -1.63 -4.72
N GLY A 252 -22.85 -1.48 -3.49
CA GLY A 252 -23.40 -0.55 -2.51
C GLY A 252 -22.65 0.78 -2.41
N VAL A 253 -21.67 0.99 -3.29
CA VAL A 253 -20.90 2.25 -3.39
C VAL A 253 -21.59 3.22 -4.32
#